data_12f6fff1298c6b912d933b93869123b7
#
_entry.id   12f6fff1298c6b912d933b93869123b7
#
_cell.length_a   1.000
_cell.length_b   1.000
_cell.length_c   1.000
_cell.angle_alpha   90.00
_cell.angle_beta   90.00
_cell.angle_gamma   90.00
#
_symmetry.space_group_name_H-M   'P 1'
#
loop_
_entity.id
_entity.type
_entity.pdbx_description
1 polymer ?
#
loop_
_entity_poly.entity_id
_entity_poly.type
_entity_poly.pdbx_seq_one_letter_code
_entity_poly.pdbx_strand_id
1 'polypeptide(L)'
;MWNDAEEAEIVHRLGFSKCRLSLAIHKETEYNGLEWFNHKKIATSYPNILKNFLTQQHIEADIHVITGSVEIAPAIGLADAIFDIVSSGSTLISNNLKEVEVVMKSEALLIGNKHMSDEKKEILQELLFRINAVKTAEDKKYVLMNVPTDKVQEIVAVLPGVKSPTLCHWLQKAGAASTLFSTEMFLGNHRQAESHRCTRHPGAAY
;
A
#
# COMPACT_ATOMS: atom_id res chain seq x y z
N MET A 1 -1.12 10.03 -21.08
CA MET A 1 -2.45 9.43 -20.88
C MET A 1 -3.41 10.33 -20.08
N TRP A 2 -2.93 11.27 -19.27
CA TRP A 2 -3.80 12.17 -18.48
C TRP A 2 -4.14 13.50 -19.16
N ASN A 3 -3.45 13.89 -20.24
CA ASN A 3 -3.71 15.14 -20.94
C ASN A 3 -4.98 15.13 -21.79
N ASP A 4 -5.56 13.96 -22.05
CA ASP A 4 -6.78 13.83 -22.87
C ASP A 4 -8.05 13.59 -22.05
N ALA A 5 -7.94 13.56 -20.71
CA ALA A 5 -9.10 13.34 -19.82
C ALA A 5 -9.70 14.69 -19.37
N GLU A 6 -10.03 15.57 -20.32
CA GLU A 6 -10.67 16.86 -20.02
C GLU A 6 -11.98 16.73 -19.21
N GLU A 7 -12.63 15.60 -19.32
CA GLU A 7 -13.90 15.31 -18.65
C GLU A 7 -13.77 14.57 -17.32
N ALA A 8 -12.56 14.13 -16.94
CA ALA A 8 -12.33 13.39 -15.71
C ALA A 8 -11.66 14.26 -14.64
N GLU A 9 -12.03 14.01 -13.38
CA GLU A 9 -11.40 14.62 -12.21
C GLU A 9 -11.05 13.57 -11.15
N ILE A 10 -10.05 13.87 -10.33
CA ILE A 10 -9.72 13.03 -9.18
C ILE A 10 -10.74 13.32 -8.08
N VAL A 11 -11.60 12.34 -7.81
CA VAL A 11 -12.59 12.43 -6.74
C VAL A 11 -11.98 12.11 -5.39
N HIS A 12 -11.14 11.07 -5.32
CA HIS A 12 -10.55 10.64 -4.06
C HIS A 12 -9.23 9.88 -4.27
N ARG A 13 -8.27 10.10 -3.34
CA ARG A 13 -7.04 9.30 -3.25
C ARG A 13 -7.29 8.12 -2.34
N LEU A 14 -7.20 6.91 -2.89
CA LEU A 14 -7.56 5.70 -2.15
C LEU A 14 -6.47 5.28 -1.15
N GLY A 15 -5.22 5.73 -1.32
CA GLY A 15 -4.12 5.52 -0.36
C GLY A 15 -3.58 4.08 -0.31
N PHE A 16 -4.05 3.20 -1.18
CA PHE A 16 -3.54 1.83 -1.36
C PHE A 16 -2.94 1.62 -2.75
N SER A 17 -2.44 0.42 -3.04
CA SER A 17 -1.74 0.09 -4.29
C SER A 17 -0.61 1.07 -4.62
N LYS A 18 0.09 1.53 -3.58
CA LYS A 18 1.26 2.39 -3.76
C LYS A 18 2.32 1.65 -4.54
N CYS A 19 2.71 2.24 -5.65
CA CYS A 19 3.72 1.71 -6.54
C CYS A 19 4.55 2.86 -7.13
N ARG A 20 5.55 2.50 -7.91
CA ARG A 20 6.38 3.45 -8.61
C ARG A 20 6.71 2.92 -10.01
N LEU A 21 6.87 3.79 -10.96
CA LEU A 21 7.45 3.47 -12.27
C LEU A 21 8.94 3.74 -12.19
N SER A 22 9.73 2.70 -12.46
CA SER A 22 11.16 2.74 -12.24
C SER A 22 11.94 2.12 -13.39
N LEU A 23 13.14 2.62 -13.60
CA LEU A 23 14.14 1.98 -14.45
C LEU A 23 14.90 0.93 -13.65
N ALA A 24 15.05 -0.25 -14.24
CA ALA A 24 15.80 -1.35 -13.66
C ALA A 24 16.72 -1.98 -14.70
N ILE A 25 17.88 -2.45 -14.23
CA ILE A 25 18.94 -3.07 -15.04
C ILE A 25 19.35 -4.40 -14.41
N HIS A 26 20.13 -5.20 -15.12
CA HIS A 26 20.67 -6.43 -14.54
C HIS A 26 21.52 -6.12 -13.29
N LYS A 27 21.38 -6.94 -12.24
CA LYS A 27 21.99 -6.70 -10.93
C LYS A 27 23.52 -6.53 -10.95
N GLU A 28 24.19 -7.23 -11.89
CA GLU A 28 25.66 -7.20 -12.05
C GLU A 28 26.16 -6.03 -12.89
N THR A 29 25.27 -5.30 -13.56
CA THR A 29 25.63 -4.13 -14.36
C THR A 29 26.06 -2.98 -13.46
N GLU A 30 27.21 -2.39 -13.71
CA GLU A 30 27.62 -1.15 -13.05
C GLU A 30 26.75 0.01 -13.53
N TYR A 31 26.20 0.78 -12.59
CA TYR A 31 25.36 1.93 -12.86
C TYR A 31 26.01 3.19 -12.32
N ASN A 32 26.34 4.11 -13.23
CA ASN A 32 27.05 5.35 -12.92
C ASN A 32 26.18 6.61 -13.13
N GLY A 33 24.87 6.47 -13.15
CA GLY A 33 23.91 7.57 -13.35
C GLY A 33 23.12 7.45 -14.64
N LEU A 34 22.23 8.41 -14.86
CA LEU A 34 21.24 8.40 -15.96
C LEU A 34 21.87 8.32 -17.35
N GLU A 35 23.07 8.88 -17.54
CA GLU A 35 23.78 8.81 -18.82
C GLU A 35 24.07 7.38 -19.30
N TRP A 36 24.05 6.40 -18.39
CA TRP A 36 24.20 4.99 -18.72
C TRP A 36 23.16 4.52 -19.75
N PHE A 37 21.95 5.15 -19.73
CA PHE A 37 20.87 4.76 -20.63
C PHE A 37 21.02 5.29 -22.07
N ASN A 38 22.01 6.15 -22.36
CA ASN A 38 22.25 6.60 -23.71
C ASN A 38 22.54 5.43 -24.65
N HIS A 39 21.80 5.40 -25.76
CA HIS A 39 21.86 4.37 -26.79
C HIS A 39 21.55 2.94 -26.32
N LYS A 40 20.91 2.80 -25.14
CA LYS A 40 20.44 1.52 -24.62
C LYS A 40 19.02 1.20 -25.06
N LYS A 41 18.72 -0.09 -25.16
CA LYS A 41 17.38 -0.59 -25.41
C LYS A 41 16.63 -0.74 -24.09
N ILE A 42 15.49 -0.06 -23.96
CA ILE A 42 14.67 -0.10 -22.74
C ILE A 42 13.31 -0.69 -23.07
N ALA A 43 13.01 -1.84 -22.50
CA ALA A 43 11.70 -2.49 -22.65
C ALA A 43 10.68 -1.89 -21.68
N THR A 44 9.46 -1.63 -22.15
CA THR A 44 8.41 -1.01 -21.33
C THR A 44 7.00 -1.24 -21.87
N SER A 45 6.02 -1.30 -20.97
CA SER A 45 4.59 -1.15 -21.28
C SER A 45 4.11 0.32 -21.20
N TYR A 46 4.99 1.26 -20.82
CA TYR A 46 4.66 2.67 -20.59
C TYR A 46 5.52 3.63 -21.45
N PRO A 47 5.50 3.50 -22.80
CA PRO A 47 6.43 4.20 -23.66
C PRO A 47 6.32 5.73 -23.58
N ASN A 48 5.11 6.29 -23.44
CA ASN A 48 4.91 7.72 -23.40
C ASN A 48 5.50 8.36 -22.14
N ILE A 49 5.35 7.70 -20.98
CA ILE A 49 5.92 8.20 -19.72
C ILE A 49 7.43 8.13 -19.77
N LEU A 50 7.98 7.02 -20.25
CA LEU A 50 9.42 6.85 -20.41
C LEU A 50 10.00 7.89 -21.38
N LYS A 51 9.37 8.08 -22.54
CA LYS A 51 9.81 9.07 -23.54
C LYS A 51 9.86 10.48 -22.97
N ASN A 52 8.81 10.88 -22.24
CA ASN A 52 8.77 12.21 -21.61
C ASN A 52 9.92 12.38 -20.60
N PHE A 53 10.16 11.37 -19.77
CA PHE A 53 11.24 11.37 -18.80
C PHE A 53 12.61 11.48 -19.48
N LEU A 54 12.91 10.63 -20.46
CA LEU A 54 14.17 10.62 -21.19
C LEU A 54 14.43 11.97 -21.90
N THR A 55 13.38 12.55 -22.52
CA THR A 55 13.47 13.87 -23.16
C THR A 55 13.82 14.97 -22.15
N GLN A 56 13.20 14.96 -20.96
CA GLN A 56 13.51 15.92 -19.90
C GLN A 56 14.93 15.78 -19.36
N GLN A 57 15.48 14.58 -19.40
CA GLN A 57 16.84 14.29 -18.94
C GLN A 57 17.90 14.38 -20.05
N HIS A 58 17.50 14.73 -21.28
CA HIS A 58 18.37 14.79 -22.47
C HIS A 58 19.07 13.45 -22.79
N ILE A 59 18.35 12.32 -22.59
CA ILE A 59 18.85 10.98 -22.84
C ILE A 59 18.23 10.43 -24.13
N GLU A 60 19.08 9.90 -25.00
CA GLU A 60 18.68 9.19 -26.22
C GLU A 60 18.74 7.68 -26.00
N ALA A 61 17.58 7.01 -25.92
CA ALA A 61 17.49 5.57 -25.76
C ALA A 61 16.47 4.97 -26.73
N ASP A 62 16.63 3.70 -27.05
CA ASP A 62 15.74 2.94 -27.93
C ASP A 62 14.62 2.30 -27.10
N ILE A 63 13.37 2.72 -27.30
CA ILE A 63 12.22 2.30 -26.53
C ILE A 63 11.54 1.10 -27.22
N HIS A 64 11.64 -0.07 -26.59
CA HIS A 64 10.97 -1.29 -27.05
C HIS A 64 9.65 -1.49 -26.29
N VAL A 65 8.53 -1.37 -27.01
CA VAL A 65 7.21 -1.52 -26.42
C VAL A 65 6.87 -3.00 -26.32
N ILE A 66 6.63 -3.47 -25.09
CA ILE A 66 6.25 -4.86 -24.79
C ILE A 66 4.97 -4.83 -23.97
N THR A 67 4.05 -5.75 -24.26
CA THR A 67 2.80 -5.89 -23.52
C THR A 67 2.92 -7.08 -22.55
N GLY A 68 3.17 -6.78 -21.27
CA GLY A 68 3.36 -7.79 -20.22
C GLY A 68 4.74 -8.44 -20.20
N SER A 69 5.12 -9.02 -19.06
CA SER A 69 6.38 -9.74 -18.84
C SER A 69 7.64 -8.96 -19.23
N VAL A 70 7.63 -7.66 -18.98
CA VAL A 70 8.72 -6.74 -19.35
C VAL A 70 10.03 -7.14 -18.63
N GLU A 71 9.93 -7.68 -17.42
CA GLU A 71 11.05 -8.12 -16.58
C GLU A 71 11.91 -9.24 -17.20
N ILE A 72 11.36 -9.97 -18.18
CA ILE A 72 12.10 -11.06 -18.84
C ILE A 72 13.00 -10.52 -19.97
N ALA A 73 12.70 -9.34 -20.51
CA ALA A 73 13.36 -8.80 -21.69
C ALA A 73 14.91 -8.76 -21.61
N PRO A 74 15.53 -8.36 -20.49
CA PRO A 74 16.99 -8.38 -20.38
C PRO A 74 17.56 -9.80 -20.39
N ALA A 75 16.89 -10.76 -19.74
CA ALA A 75 17.38 -12.14 -19.65
C ALA A 75 17.42 -12.85 -21.01
N ILE A 76 16.55 -12.47 -21.94
CA ILE A 76 16.52 -13.03 -23.31
C ILE A 76 17.28 -12.17 -24.34
N GLY A 77 17.98 -11.12 -23.89
CA GLY A 77 18.77 -10.23 -24.75
C GLY A 77 17.94 -9.28 -25.61
N LEU A 78 16.68 -9.05 -25.30
CA LEU A 78 15.79 -8.16 -26.06
C LEU A 78 16.01 -6.69 -25.70
N ALA A 79 16.41 -6.42 -24.45
CA ALA A 79 16.67 -5.07 -23.95
C ALA A 79 17.83 -5.06 -22.95
N ASP A 80 18.48 -3.92 -22.79
CA ASP A 80 19.53 -3.70 -21.78
C ASP A 80 18.94 -3.33 -20.40
N ALA A 81 17.76 -2.74 -20.41
CA ALA A 81 17.05 -2.23 -19.24
C ALA A 81 15.54 -2.40 -19.39
N ILE A 82 14.83 -2.23 -18.29
CA ILE A 82 13.38 -2.16 -18.28
C ILE A 82 12.89 -0.88 -17.61
N PHE A 83 11.69 -0.45 -17.99
CA PHE A 83 10.92 0.58 -17.31
C PHE A 83 9.54 0.06 -17.03
N ASP A 84 9.24 -0.22 -15.75
CA ASP A 84 7.99 -0.87 -15.38
C ASP A 84 7.52 -0.47 -13.98
N ILE A 85 6.30 -0.92 -13.62
CA ILE A 85 5.73 -0.73 -12.29
C ILE A 85 6.44 -1.62 -11.28
N VAL A 86 6.90 -1.00 -10.20
CA VAL A 86 7.51 -1.66 -9.06
C VAL A 86 6.68 -1.38 -7.81
N SER A 87 6.22 -2.44 -7.15
CA SER A 87 5.57 -2.36 -5.84
C SER A 87 6.56 -2.77 -4.74
N SER A 88 6.67 -4.06 -4.44
CA SER A 88 7.65 -4.60 -3.46
C SER A 88 9.06 -4.76 -4.04
N GLY A 89 9.19 -4.86 -5.35
CA GLY A 89 10.46 -5.17 -6.04
C GLY A 89 10.79 -6.65 -6.12
N SER A 90 9.97 -7.54 -5.59
CA SER A 90 10.22 -8.99 -5.60
C SER A 90 10.39 -9.56 -7.02
N THR A 91 9.58 -9.10 -7.97
CA THR A 91 9.66 -9.50 -9.38
C THR A 91 11.02 -9.12 -9.99
N LEU A 92 11.54 -7.94 -9.68
CA LEU A 92 12.87 -7.53 -10.15
C LEU A 92 13.95 -8.47 -9.62
N ILE A 93 13.93 -8.75 -8.31
CA ILE A 93 14.90 -9.63 -7.66
C ILE A 93 14.86 -11.04 -8.27
N SER A 94 13.66 -11.60 -8.49
CA SER A 94 13.48 -12.91 -9.09
C SER A 94 14.02 -13.01 -10.51
N ASN A 95 14.08 -11.90 -11.24
CA ASN A 95 14.61 -11.83 -12.62
C ASN A 95 16.04 -11.26 -12.67
N ASN A 96 16.79 -11.27 -11.55
CA ASN A 96 18.15 -10.74 -11.46
C ASN A 96 18.28 -9.26 -11.86
N LEU A 97 17.26 -8.48 -11.61
CA LEU A 97 17.24 -7.04 -11.87
C LEU A 97 17.41 -6.25 -10.57
N LYS A 98 17.96 -5.06 -10.68
CA LYS A 98 17.99 -4.04 -9.62
C LYS A 98 17.36 -2.74 -10.12
N GLU A 99 16.56 -2.14 -9.26
CA GLU A 99 16.02 -0.81 -9.48
C GLU A 99 17.14 0.23 -9.34
N VAL A 100 17.22 1.16 -10.29
CA VAL A 100 18.27 2.19 -10.28
C VAL A 100 17.72 3.60 -10.26
N GLU A 101 16.56 3.85 -10.90
CA GLU A 101 15.93 5.17 -10.92
C GLU A 101 14.42 5.07 -10.73
N VAL A 102 13.88 5.91 -9.86
CA VAL A 102 12.43 6.05 -9.66
C VAL A 102 11.95 7.28 -10.44
N VAL A 103 11.19 7.04 -11.50
CA VAL A 103 10.70 8.11 -12.38
C VAL A 103 9.41 8.74 -11.87
N MET A 104 8.48 7.90 -11.38
CA MET A 104 7.18 8.39 -10.92
C MET A 104 6.63 7.50 -9.81
N LYS A 105 6.07 8.11 -8.76
CA LYS A 105 5.29 7.42 -7.74
C LYS A 105 3.81 7.47 -8.09
N SER A 106 3.10 6.38 -7.84
CA SER A 106 1.67 6.23 -8.12
C SER A 106 0.93 5.55 -6.98
N GLU A 107 -0.35 5.81 -6.91
CA GLU A 107 -1.30 5.17 -5.98
C GLU A 107 -2.66 4.99 -6.66
N ALA A 108 -3.53 4.20 -6.10
CA ALA A 108 -4.89 4.06 -6.59
C ALA A 108 -5.68 5.36 -6.38
N LEU A 109 -6.36 5.80 -7.43
CA LEU A 109 -7.19 6.99 -7.44
C LEU A 109 -8.61 6.61 -7.87
N LEU A 110 -9.61 7.20 -7.24
CA LEU A 110 -10.98 7.19 -7.74
C LEU A 110 -11.16 8.42 -8.63
N ILE A 111 -11.52 8.19 -9.87
CA ILE A 111 -11.80 9.25 -10.84
C ILE A 111 -13.28 9.27 -11.18
N GLY A 112 -13.81 10.43 -11.45
CA GLY A 112 -15.19 10.65 -11.84
C GLY A 112 -15.30 11.62 -13.02
N ASN A 113 -16.46 11.62 -13.66
CA ASN A 113 -16.77 12.60 -14.67
C ASN A 113 -17.08 13.96 -14.00
N LYS A 114 -16.53 15.05 -14.53
CA LYS A 114 -16.78 16.42 -14.03
C LYS A 114 -18.26 16.82 -14.09
N HIS A 115 -19.01 16.26 -15.04
CA HIS A 115 -20.40 16.58 -15.31
C HIS A 115 -21.37 15.49 -14.78
N MET A 116 -21.11 14.94 -13.59
CA MET A 116 -22.01 13.98 -12.96
C MET A 116 -23.33 14.64 -12.56
N SER A 117 -24.46 13.91 -12.78
CA SER A 117 -25.76 14.27 -12.21
C SER A 117 -25.74 14.20 -10.68
N ASP A 118 -26.64 14.92 -10.04
CA ASP A 118 -26.69 14.96 -8.57
C ASP A 118 -27.03 13.59 -7.97
N GLU A 119 -27.89 12.80 -8.62
CA GLU A 119 -28.14 11.40 -8.24
C GLU A 119 -26.86 10.55 -8.23
N LYS A 120 -26.00 10.69 -9.24
CA LYS A 120 -24.72 9.97 -9.29
C LYS A 120 -23.74 10.46 -8.24
N LYS A 121 -23.78 11.75 -7.88
CA LYS A 121 -22.95 12.30 -6.79
C LYS A 121 -23.37 11.73 -5.43
N GLU A 122 -24.66 11.54 -5.18
CA GLU A 122 -25.16 10.91 -3.95
C GLU A 122 -24.67 9.46 -3.84
N ILE A 123 -24.80 8.67 -4.91
CA ILE A 123 -24.28 7.30 -4.96
C ILE A 123 -22.77 7.28 -4.71
N LEU A 124 -22.04 8.22 -5.31
CA LEU A 124 -20.59 8.34 -5.13
C LEU A 124 -20.22 8.66 -3.67
N GLN A 125 -20.97 9.55 -3.01
CA GLN A 125 -20.74 9.86 -1.59
C GLN A 125 -20.98 8.63 -0.70
N GLU A 126 -22.02 7.85 -0.97
CA GLU A 126 -22.27 6.60 -0.24
C GLU A 126 -21.12 5.58 -0.45
N LEU A 127 -20.64 5.44 -1.69
CA LEU A 127 -19.48 4.59 -1.99
C LEU A 127 -18.22 5.04 -1.23
N LEU A 128 -17.93 6.34 -1.25
CA LEU A 128 -16.81 6.91 -0.52
C LEU A 128 -16.91 6.70 0.99
N PHE A 129 -18.10 6.85 1.55
CA PHE A 129 -18.34 6.56 2.96
C PHE A 129 -18.00 5.11 3.29
N ARG A 130 -18.45 4.14 2.48
CA ARG A 130 -18.15 2.71 2.66
C ARG A 130 -16.66 2.41 2.52
N ILE A 131 -15.98 2.96 1.51
CA ILE A 131 -14.53 2.82 1.32
C ILE A 131 -13.78 3.34 2.54
N ASN A 132 -14.11 4.53 3.03
CA ASN A 132 -13.47 5.12 4.19
C ASN A 132 -13.75 4.33 5.48
N ALA A 133 -14.95 3.77 5.63
CA ALA A 133 -15.29 2.92 6.77
C ALA A 133 -14.40 1.66 6.80
N VAL A 134 -14.24 0.97 5.66
CA VAL A 134 -13.36 -0.20 5.55
C VAL A 134 -11.91 0.17 5.86
N LYS A 135 -11.38 1.24 5.26
CA LYS A 135 -10.02 1.72 5.53
C LYS A 135 -9.79 2.07 7.00
N THR A 136 -10.78 2.71 7.63
CA THR A 136 -10.69 3.05 9.05
C THR A 136 -10.69 1.80 9.94
N ALA A 137 -11.36 0.74 9.52
CA ALA A 137 -11.44 -0.52 10.24
C ALA A 137 -10.21 -1.42 10.01
N GLU A 138 -9.49 -1.28 8.89
CA GLU A 138 -8.38 -2.14 8.50
C GLU A 138 -7.25 -2.15 9.53
N ASP A 139 -6.93 -0.98 10.09
CA ASP A 139 -5.88 -0.81 11.09
C ASP A 139 -6.38 -1.00 12.54
N LYS A 140 -7.64 -1.41 12.72
CA LYS A 140 -8.23 -1.55 14.05
C LYS A 140 -8.60 -3.00 14.33
N LYS A 141 -8.38 -3.40 15.58
CA LYS A 141 -8.79 -4.72 16.08
C LYS A 141 -9.73 -4.55 17.25
N TYR A 142 -10.77 -5.35 17.25
CA TYR A 142 -11.60 -5.52 18.43
C TYR A 142 -10.94 -6.54 19.36
N VAL A 143 -10.65 -6.14 20.59
CA VAL A 143 -10.04 -7.02 21.57
C VAL A 143 -11.04 -7.29 22.67
N LEU A 144 -11.36 -8.57 22.88
CA LEU A 144 -12.17 -9.07 23.98
C LEU A 144 -11.28 -9.92 24.87
N MET A 145 -11.24 -9.60 26.16
CA MET A 145 -10.44 -10.37 27.12
C MET A 145 -11.14 -10.52 28.45
N ASN A 146 -10.91 -11.68 29.10
CA ASN A 146 -11.33 -11.91 30.48
C ASN A 146 -10.22 -11.44 31.40
N VAL A 147 -10.57 -10.55 32.31
CA VAL A 147 -9.62 -9.90 33.20
C VAL A 147 -10.15 -9.95 34.64
N PRO A 148 -9.32 -10.32 35.63
CA PRO A 148 -9.67 -10.16 37.02
C PRO A 148 -10.03 -8.73 37.35
N THR A 149 -11.06 -8.50 38.13
CA THR A 149 -11.61 -7.15 38.38
C THR A 149 -10.57 -6.19 38.98
N ASP A 150 -9.69 -6.69 39.84
CA ASP A 150 -8.59 -5.95 40.48
C ASP A 150 -7.48 -5.53 39.49
N LYS A 151 -7.39 -6.18 38.31
CA LYS A 151 -6.38 -5.94 37.27
C LYS A 151 -6.88 -5.08 36.11
N VAL A 152 -8.15 -4.74 36.06
CA VAL A 152 -8.76 -4.00 34.96
C VAL A 152 -8.04 -2.68 34.71
N GLN A 153 -7.75 -1.90 35.76
CA GLN A 153 -7.12 -0.59 35.62
C GLN A 153 -5.68 -0.69 35.11
N GLU A 154 -4.92 -1.69 35.54
CA GLU A 154 -3.56 -1.93 35.07
C GLU A 154 -3.57 -2.27 33.57
N ILE A 155 -4.50 -3.11 33.12
CA ILE A 155 -4.61 -3.50 31.72
C ILE A 155 -5.09 -2.35 30.84
N VAL A 156 -6.07 -1.58 31.29
CA VAL A 156 -6.55 -0.38 30.57
C VAL A 156 -5.43 0.64 30.39
N ALA A 157 -4.54 0.80 31.35
CA ALA A 157 -3.41 1.72 31.27
C ALA A 157 -2.35 1.27 30.22
N VAL A 158 -2.21 -0.03 30.01
CA VAL A 158 -1.23 -0.62 29.06
C VAL A 158 -1.79 -0.72 27.64
N LEU A 159 -3.11 -0.87 27.52
CA LEU A 159 -3.76 -1.06 26.23
C LEU A 159 -4.27 0.28 25.70
N PRO A 160 -3.60 0.88 24.71
CA PRO A 160 -4.09 2.08 24.05
C PRO A 160 -5.33 1.75 23.23
N GLY A 161 -6.45 2.30 23.59
CA GLY A 161 -7.73 2.03 22.94
C GLY A 161 -8.62 3.25 22.85
N VAL A 162 -9.86 3.04 22.43
CA VAL A 162 -10.93 4.04 22.50
C VAL A 162 -11.05 4.50 23.97
N LYS A 163 -11.33 5.77 24.18
CA LYS A 163 -11.27 6.51 25.47
C LYS A 163 -11.85 5.81 26.71
N SER A 164 -12.72 4.80 26.51
CA SER A 164 -13.30 4.04 27.61
C SER A 164 -13.60 2.60 27.15
N PRO A 165 -12.99 1.58 27.76
CA PRO A 165 -13.34 0.19 27.51
C PRO A 165 -14.74 -0.10 28.04
N THR A 166 -15.48 -0.98 27.36
CA THR A 166 -16.73 -1.50 27.87
C THR A 166 -16.43 -2.67 28.83
N LEU A 167 -16.88 -2.56 30.07
CA LEU A 167 -16.76 -3.62 31.10
C LEU A 167 -18.07 -4.38 31.20
N CYS A 168 -18.03 -5.70 30.93
CA CYS A 168 -19.17 -6.59 31.12
C CYS A 168 -18.88 -7.50 32.33
N HIS A 169 -19.66 -7.40 33.39
CA HIS A 169 -19.54 -8.23 34.57
C HIS A 169 -20.42 -9.48 34.41
N TRP A 170 -19.87 -10.56 33.89
CA TRP A 170 -20.59 -11.81 33.66
C TRP A 170 -20.39 -12.85 34.74
N LEU A 171 -19.32 -12.74 35.51
CA LEU A 171 -18.95 -13.70 36.58
C LEU A 171 -18.54 -12.93 37.84
N GLN A 172 -18.86 -13.47 38.99
CA GLN A 172 -18.56 -12.86 40.31
C GLN A 172 -17.07 -12.61 40.58
N LYS A 173 -16.15 -13.18 39.81
CA LYS A 173 -14.70 -13.13 40.06
C LYS A 173 -13.88 -12.58 38.90
N ALA A 174 -14.46 -12.29 37.74
CA ALA A 174 -13.73 -11.76 36.59
C ALA A 174 -14.60 -10.79 35.82
N GLY A 175 -13.98 -9.70 35.37
CA GLY A 175 -14.57 -8.72 34.45
C GLY A 175 -14.09 -9.00 33.02
N ALA A 176 -14.94 -8.74 32.05
CA ALA A 176 -14.54 -8.74 30.64
C ALA A 176 -14.44 -7.30 30.15
N ALA A 177 -13.32 -6.97 29.53
CA ALA A 177 -13.11 -5.67 28.89
C ALA A 177 -13.02 -5.84 27.39
N SER A 178 -13.74 -5.01 26.65
CA SER A 178 -13.60 -4.91 25.20
C SER A 178 -13.20 -3.50 24.80
N THR A 179 -12.27 -3.40 23.88
CA THR A 179 -11.78 -2.12 23.40
C THR A 179 -11.28 -2.23 21.97
N LEU A 180 -11.21 -1.10 21.27
CA LEU A 180 -10.79 -1.03 19.88
C LEU A 180 -9.37 -0.46 19.81
N PHE A 181 -8.47 -1.13 19.06
CA PHE A 181 -7.08 -0.73 18.91
C PHE A 181 -6.67 -0.52 17.46
N SER A 182 -5.63 0.27 17.25
CA SER A 182 -4.81 0.21 16.04
C SER A 182 -3.95 -1.05 16.06
N THR A 183 -3.79 -1.69 14.90
CA THR A 183 -2.98 -2.91 14.74
C THR A 183 -1.53 -2.70 15.17
N GLU A 184 -0.93 -1.58 14.84
CA GLU A 184 0.46 -1.26 15.19
C GLU A 184 0.66 -1.13 16.70
N MET A 185 -0.28 -0.47 17.39
CA MET A 185 -0.23 -0.30 18.84
C MET A 185 -0.46 -1.63 19.56
N PHE A 186 -1.32 -2.50 19.02
CA PHE A 186 -1.56 -3.83 19.59
C PHE A 186 -0.32 -4.72 19.56
N LEU A 187 0.42 -4.75 18.44
CA LEU A 187 1.64 -5.55 18.33
C LEU A 187 2.73 -5.11 19.31
N GLY A 188 2.85 -3.80 19.57
CA GLY A 188 3.82 -3.27 20.53
C GLY A 188 3.52 -3.68 21.98
N ASN A 189 2.26 -3.76 22.37
CA ASN A 189 1.84 -3.93 23.76
C ASN A 189 1.39 -5.38 24.08
N HIS A 190 1.32 -6.28 23.09
CA HIS A 190 0.88 -7.65 23.28
C HIS A 190 1.70 -8.40 24.35
N ARG A 191 3.02 -8.22 24.37
CA ARG A 191 3.91 -8.86 25.36
C ARG A 191 3.62 -8.39 26.79
N GLN A 192 3.26 -7.10 26.97
CA GLN A 192 2.93 -6.55 28.28
C GLN A 192 1.57 -7.07 28.78
N ALA A 193 0.58 -7.17 27.88
CA ALA A 193 -0.72 -7.73 28.21
C ALA A 193 -0.65 -9.21 28.63
N GLU A 194 0.21 -10.02 28.01
CA GLU A 194 0.43 -11.42 28.39
C GLU A 194 1.11 -11.55 29.76
N SER A 195 1.99 -10.65 30.15
CA SER A 195 2.67 -10.66 31.44
C SER A 195 1.71 -10.49 32.63
N HIS A 196 0.53 -9.89 32.40
CA HIS A 196 -0.50 -9.68 33.43
C HIS A 196 -1.52 -10.85 33.57
N ARG A 197 -1.18 -12.04 33.06
CA ARG A 197 -2.04 -13.26 33.16
C ARG A 197 -3.43 -13.09 32.55
N CYS A 198 -3.54 -12.44 31.40
CA CYS A 198 -4.77 -12.45 30.64
C CYS A 198 -4.99 -13.82 29.98
N THR A 199 -6.09 -14.47 30.27
CA THR A 199 -6.46 -15.73 29.60
C THR A 199 -7.06 -15.44 28.23
N ARG A 200 -6.42 -15.94 27.18
CA ARG A 200 -6.96 -15.92 25.81
C ARG A 200 -8.14 -16.89 25.72
N HIS A 201 -9.28 -16.43 25.26
CA HIS A 201 -10.36 -17.35 24.89
C HIS A 201 -10.00 -18.03 23.55
N PRO A 202 -9.94 -19.37 23.45
CA PRO A 202 -9.57 -20.08 22.23
C PRO A 202 -10.73 -20.09 21.21
N GLY A 203 -11.09 -18.94 20.67
CA GLY A 203 -12.21 -18.86 19.72
C GLY A 203 -12.40 -17.48 19.08
N ALA A 204 -11.65 -16.48 19.48
CA ALA A 204 -11.70 -15.13 18.90
C ALA A 204 -10.55 -14.92 17.90
N ALA A 205 -10.58 -15.70 16.82
CA ALA A 205 -9.81 -15.40 15.62
C ALA A 205 -10.80 -14.92 14.57
N TYR A 206 -10.90 -13.61 14.39
CA TYR A 206 -11.44 -12.96 13.20
C TYR A 206 -10.57 -11.77 12.85
#